data_bf3b57d98de5d90b1c116fe4cdb419d1
#
_entry.id   bf3b57d98de5d90b1c116fe4cdb419d1
#
_cell.length_a   1.000
_cell.length_b   1.000
_cell.length_c   1.000
_cell.angle_alpha   90.00
_cell.angle_beta   90.00
_cell.angle_gamma   90.00
#
_symmetry.space_group_name_H-M   'P 1'
#
loop_
_entity.id
_entity.type
_entity.pdbx_description
1 polymer ?
#
loop_
_entity_poly.entity_id
_entity_poly.type
_entity_poly.pdbx_seq_one_letter_code
_entity_poly.pdbx_strand_id
1 'polypeptide(L)'
;GQQAETTISSSTASSVTNIDGTYKGQDEGDSITLVVTGNTGTWTEVEADGDQEIKKVTFEPESQRVFIGDDIKVYVADGNQMIIDDMDREISDRIVLKK
;
A
#
# COMPACT_ATOMS: atom_id res chain seq x y z
N GLY A 1 -19.60 -11.33 -1.61
CA GLY A 1 -19.66 -11.48 -1.63
C GLY A 1 -19.96 -11.61 -1.83
N GLN A 2 -20.08 -11.51 -1.65
CA GLN A 2 -20.27 -11.42 -1.79
C GLN A 2 -20.63 -11.30 -2.20
N GLN A 3 -20.92 -11.20 -2.13
CA GLN A 3 -21.20 -10.85 -2.39
C GLN A 3 -21.63 -10.46 -2.70
N ALA A 4 -21.95 -10.41 -2.75
CA ALA A 4 -22.31 -9.90 -2.92
C ALA A 4 -22.70 -9.40 -3.03
N GLU A 5 -22.94 -9.03 -2.93
CA GLU A 5 -23.10 -8.44 -2.99
C GLU A 5 -23.34 -7.94 -3.15
N THR A 6 -23.63 -7.81 -3.01
CA THR A 6 -23.71 -7.16 -3.08
C THR A 6 -23.83 -6.46 -3.32
N THR A 7 -24.14 -6.17 -3.18
CA THR A 7 -24.14 -5.41 -3.33
C THR A 7 -24.14 -4.62 -3.62
N ILE A 8 -24.30 -4.13 -3.50
CA ILE A 8 -24.33 -3.34 -3.65
C ILE A 8 -24.09 -2.62 -3.94
N SER A 9 -24.24 -2.15 -3.86
CA SER A 9 -24.00 -1.39 -4.05
C SER A 9 -23.64 -0.63 -4.38
N SER A 10 -23.76 -0.25 -4.38
CA SER A 10 -23.46 0.56 -4.66
C SER A 10 -23.06 1.34 -4.99
N SER A 11 -23.12 1.67 -4.99
CA SER A 11 -22.84 2.51 -5.30
C SER A 11 -22.29 3.42 -5.09
N THR A 12 -22.60 3.80 -4.81
CA THR A 12 -22.06 4.76 -4.52
C THR A 12 -20.92 4.87 -4.01
N ALA A 13 -20.72 4.34 -3.38
CA ALA A 13 -19.57 4.43 -2.93
C ALA A 13 -18.51 4.36 -3.75
N SER A 14 -18.69 4.62 -4.62
CA SER A 14 -17.77 4.65 -5.62
C SER A 14 -16.53 5.33 -5.35
N SER A 15 -16.48 6.15 -4.37
CA SER A 15 -15.26 6.81 -4.02
C SER A 15 -14.28 5.89 -3.33
N VAL A 16 -14.69 4.71 -2.95
CA VAL A 16 -13.79 3.76 -2.28
C VAL A 16 -13.15 2.88 -3.33
N THR A 17 -11.85 2.99 -3.44
CA THR A 17 -11.09 2.17 -4.37
C THR A 17 -10.61 0.93 -3.63
N ASN A 18 -10.85 -0.22 -4.23
CA ASN A 18 -10.35 -1.47 -3.66
C ASN A 18 -8.86 -1.59 -4.01
N ILE A 19 -8.04 -1.54 -2.99
CA ILE A 19 -6.59 -1.63 -3.17
C ILE A 19 -6.04 -2.98 -2.73
N ASP A 20 -6.90 -3.95 -2.53
CA ASP A 20 -6.46 -5.29 -2.14
C ASP A 20 -5.52 -5.87 -3.17
N GLY A 21 -4.55 -6.61 -2.71
CA GLY A 21 -3.64 -7.32 -3.58
C GLY A 21 -2.24 -7.37 -3.03
N THR A 22 -1.34 -7.95 -3.82
CA THR A 22 0.05 -8.05 -3.48
C THR A 22 0.85 -7.15 -4.42
N TYR A 23 1.57 -6.20 -3.84
CA TYR A 23 2.36 -5.24 -4.58
C TYR A 23 3.83 -5.50 -4.28
N LYS A 24 4.67 -5.41 -5.30
CA LYS A 24 6.10 -5.67 -5.15
C LYS A 24 6.93 -4.56 -5.78
N GLY A 25 8.08 -4.32 -5.21
CA GLY A 25 9.00 -3.34 -5.73
C GLY A 25 10.33 -3.42 -5.02
N GLN A 26 11.14 -2.40 -5.25
CA GLN A 26 12.46 -2.32 -4.64
C GLN A 26 12.71 -0.90 -4.15
N ASP A 27 13.49 -0.80 -3.10
CA ASP A 27 13.90 0.48 -2.54
C ASP A 27 15.35 0.34 -2.09
N GLU A 28 16.26 1.03 -2.79
CA GLU A 28 17.69 1.04 -2.46
C GLU A 28 18.29 -0.37 -2.33
N GLY A 29 17.89 -1.25 -3.23
CA GLY A 29 18.42 -2.61 -3.23
C GLY A 29 17.64 -3.60 -2.37
N ASP A 30 16.72 -3.13 -1.57
CA ASP A 30 15.86 -3.99 -0.76
C ASP A 30 14.63 -4.38 -1.55
N SER A 31 14.18 -5.63 -1.38
CA SER A 31 12.95 -6.10 -2.03
C SER A 31 11.79 -5.85 -1.09
N ILE A 32 10.72 -5.29 -1.62
CA ILE A 32 9.54 -4.96 -0.83
C ILE A 32 8.35 -5.73 -1.35
N THR A 33 7.59 -6.33 -0.45
CA THR A 33 6.32 -6.96 -0.75
C THR A 33 5.28 -6.38 0.20
N LEU A 34 4.23 -5.83 -0.37
CA LEU A 34 3.12 -5.25 0.40
C LEU A 34 1.86 -6.03 0.07
N VAL A 35 1.32 -6.72 1.06
CA VAL A 35 0.04 -7.43 0.91
C VAL A 35 -1.03 -6.59 1.58
N VAL A 36 -2.06 -6.25 0.83
CA VAL A 36 -3.13 -5.36 1.30
C VAL A 36 -4.44 -6.09 1.34
N THR A 37 -5.15 -5.94 2.45
CA THR A 37 -6.51 -6.47 2.61
C THR A 37 -7.33 -5.38 3.31
N GLY A 38 -8.31 -4.83 2.60
CA GLY A 38 -9.08 -3.72 3.13
C GLY A 38 -8.21 -2.50 3.34
N ASN A 39 -8.19 -1.98 4.55
CA ASN A 39 -7.38 -0.82 4.90
C ASN A 39 -6.12 -1.19 5.66
N THR A 40 -5.78 -2.47 5.71
CA THR A 40 -4.60 -2.92 6.43
C THR A 40 -3.73 -3.75 5.52
N GLY A 41 -2.51 -3.98 5.93
CA GLY A 41 -1.60 -4.79 5.15
C GLY A 41 -0.36 -5.18 5.92
N THR A 42 0.49 -5.90 5.22
CA THR A 42 1.78 -6.34 5.75
C THR A 42 2.87 -5.93 4.78
N TRP A 43 3.85 -5.24 5.30
CA TRP A 43 5.01 -4.77 4.55
C TRP A 43 6.18 -5.67 4.90
N THR A 44 6.71 -6.38 3.92
CA THR A 44 7.87 -7.23 4.12
C THR A 44 9.01 -6.66 3.30
N GLU A 45 10.11 -6.39 3.95
CA GLU A 45 11.29 -5.85 3.29
C GLU A 45 12.45 -6.81 3.49
N VAL A 46 13.07 -7.24 2.41
CA VAL A 46 14.21 -8.15 2.45
C VAL A 46 15.42 -7.39 1.95
N GLU A 47 16.41 -7.26 2.83
CA GLU A 47 17.63 -6.53 2.51
C GLU A 47 18.60 -7.39 1.69
N ALA A 48 19.57 -6.74 1.10
CA ALA A 48 20.51 -7.42 0.21
C ALA A 48 21.28 -8.54 0.91
N ASP A 49 21.47 -8.41 2.22
CA ASP A 49 22.17 -9.45 3.00
C ASP A 49 21.25 -10.57 3.46
N GLY A 50 19.96 -10.49 3.11
CA GLY A 50 18.99 -11.52 3.50
C GLY A 50 18.20 -11.21 4.75
N ASP A 51 18.53 -10.14 5.46
CA ASP A 51 17.75 -9.74 6.64
C ASP A 51 16.35 -9.35 6.21
N GLN A 52 15.38 -9.62 7.05
CA GLN A 52 13.98 -9.40 6.73
C GLN A 52 13.33 -8.58 7.84
N GLU A 53 12.56 -7.57 7.43
CA GLU A 53 11.74 -6.79 8.34
C GLU A 53 10.29 -6.93 7.93
N ILE A 54 9.42 -7.07 8.92
CA ILE A 54 7.98 -7.13 8.66
C ILE A 54 7.32 -6.03 9.47
N LYS A 55 6.53 -5.20 8.79
CA LYS A 55 5.84 -4.07 9.43
C LYS A 55 4.36 -4.14 9.14
N LYS A 56 3.58 -3.72 10.10
CA LYS A 56 2.13 -3.62 9.92
C LYS A 56 1.82 -2.33 9.20
N VAL A 57 0.87 -2.39 8.28
CA VAL A 57 0.48 -1.24 7.48
C VAL A 57 -0.99 -0.94 7.69
N THR A 58 -1.32 0.35 7.80
CA THR A 58 -2.70 0.81 7.89
C THR A 58 -2.87 1.97 6.93
N PHE A 59 -3.93 1.93 6.14
CA PHE A 59 -4.21 2.97 5.15
C PHE A 59 -5.33 3.88 5.63
N GLU A 60 -5.18 5.17 5.38
CA GLU A 60 -6.25 6.16 5.62
C GLU A 60 -6.62 6.78 4.28
N PRO A 61 -7.61 6.22 3.58
CA PRO A 61 -7.95 6.71 2.24
C PRO A 61 -8.39 8.17 2.20
N GLU A 62 -9.03 8.63 3.25
CA GLU A 62 -9.55 10.01 3.27
C GLU A 62 -8.44 11.05 3.22
N SER A 63 -7.32 10.76 3.85
CA SER A 63 -6.18 11.67 3.87
C SER A 63 -5.07 11.23 2.92
N GLN A 64 -5.23 10.05 2.33
CA GLN A 64 -4.22 9.41 1.49
C GLN A 64 -2.90 9.19 2.24
N ARG A 65 -3.01 8.89 3.51
CA ARG A 65 -1.86 8.56 4.34
C ARG A 65 -1.79 7.07 4.57
N VAL A 66 -0.58 6.58 4.73
CA VAL A 66 -0.34 5.20 5.05
C VAL A 66 0.65 5.13 6.19
N PHE A 67 0.34 4.28 7.16
CA PHE A 67 1.20 4.08 8.33
C PHE A 67 1.93 2.77 8.13
N ILE A 68 3.25 2.82 8.05
CA ILE A 68 4.09 1.64 7.84
C ILE A 68 4.98 1.51 9.08
N GLY A 69 4.60 0.59 9.98
CA GLY A 69 5.24 0.54 11.27
C GLY A 69 5.05 1.86 12.00
N ASP A 70 6.15 2.52 12.34
CA ASP A 70 6.11 3.82 13.03
C ASP A 70 6.20 5.00 12.08
N ASP A 71 6.28 4.74 10.77
CA ASP A 71 6.43 5.79 9.78
C ASP A 71 5.09 6.21 9.20
N ILE A 72 4.93 7.49 8.94
CA ILE A 72 3.74 8.01 8.28
C ILE A 72 4.17 8.52 6.90
N LYS A 73 3.49 8.00 5.88
CA LYS A 73 3.78 8.38 4.50
C LYS A 73 2.49 8.70 3.76
N VAL A 74 2.60 9.19 2.54
CA VAL A 74 1.42 9.40 1.69
C VAL A 74 1.47 8.36 0.57
N TYR A 75 0.30 8.02 0.03
CA TYR A 75 0.24 7.02 -1.01
C TYR A 75 -0.77 7.40 -2.08
N VAL A 76 -0.53 6.87 -3.27
CA VAL A 76 -1.48 6.94 -4.38
C VAL A 76 -1.61 5.54 -4.94
N ALA A 77 -2.83 5.03 -4.97
CA ALA A 77 -3.11 3.74 -5.59
C ALA A 77 -3.64 4.01 -6.99
N ASP A 78 -2.98 3.47 -7.99
CA ASP A 78 -3.32 3.72 -9.38
C ASP A 78 -3.30 2.41 -10.15
N GLY A 79 -4.47 1.79 -10.28
CA GLY A 79 -4.58 0.53 -11.00
C GLY A 79 -3.75 -0.56 -10.35
N ASN A 80 -2.73 -1.03 -11.07
CA ASN A 80 -1.88 -2.10 -10.59
C ASN A 80 -0.66 -1.61 -9.83
N GLN A 81 -0.65 -0.34 -9.46
CA GLN A 81 0.53 0.28 -8.89
C GLN A 81 0.20 1.05 -7.63
N MET A 82 1.13 1.07 -6.70
CA MET A 82 1.03 1.84 -5.47
C MET A 82 2.26 2.71 -5.37
N ILE A 83 2.08 4.01 -5.28
CA ILE A 83 3.19 4.96 -5.16
C ILE A 83 3.20 5.47 -3.73
N ILE A 84 4.32 5.35 -3.06
CA ILE A 84 4.47 5.76 -1.67
C ILE A 84 5.56 6.82 -1.58
N ASP A 85 5.19 7.97 -1.06
CA ASP A 85 6.09 9.10 -0.90
C ASP A 85 6.21 9.49 0.56
N ASP A 86 7.32 10.14 0.90
CA ASP A 86 7.45 10.75 2.21
C ASP A 86 6.49 11.92 2.35
N MET A 87 6.25 12.34 3.58
CA MET A 87 5.34 13.46 3.83
C MET A 87 5.81 14.75 3.16
N ASP A 88 7.11 14.93 2.99
CA ASP A 88 7.65 16.10 2.29
C ASP A 88 7.68 15.89 0.78
N ARG A 89 7.29 14.69 0.31
CA ARG A 89 7.17 14.36 -1.10
C ARG A 89 8.44 14.51 -1.90
N GLU A 90 9.56 14.18 -1.30
CA GLU A 90 10.81 14.16 -2.03
C GLU A 90 10.84 12.96 -2.98
N ILE A 91 11.12 13.23 -4.25
CA ILE A 91 11.09 12.18 -5.26
C ILE A 91 12.16 11.11 -4.99
N SER A 92 13.27 11.50 -4.41
CA SER A 92 14.35 10.55 -4.12
C SER A 92 13.92 9.46 -3.14
N ASP A 93 12.87 9.71 -2.36
CA ASP A 93 12.38 8.74 -1.39
C ASP A 93 11.14 8.00 -1.88
N ARG A 94 10.77 8.21 -3.13
CA ARG A 94 9.56 7.58 -3.68
C ARG A 94 9.75 6.09 -3.90
N ILE A 95 8.76 5.34 -3.47
CA ILE A 95 8.73 3.89 -3.66
C ILE A 95 7.56 3.57 -4.57
N VAL A 96 7.81 2.80 -5.62
CA VAL A 96 6.77 2.37 -6.55
C VAL A 96 6.65 0.86 -6.47
N LEU A 97 5.46 0.39 -6.09
CA LEU A 97 5.17 -1.03 -5.97
C LEU A 97 4.13 -1.39 -7.01
N LYS A 98 4.25 -2.57 -7.60
CA LYS A 98 3.35 -3.02 -8.66
C LYS A 98 2.80 -4.41 -8.35
N LYS A 99 1.55 -4.61 -8.75
CA LYS A 99 0.94 -5.93 -8.67
C LYS A 99 1.57 -6.90 -9.66
#